data_db429ae8dda502c6d0142aec79a8b315
#
_entry.id   db429ae8dda502c6d0142aec79a8b315
#
_cell.length_a   1.000
_cell.length_b   1.000
_cell.length_c   1.000
_cell.angle_alpha   90.00
_cell.angle_beta   90.00
_cell.angle_gamma   90.00
#
_symmetry.space_group_name_H-M   'P 1'
#
loop_
_entity.id
_entity.type
_entity.pdbx_description
1 polymer ?
#
loop_
_entity_poly.entity_id
_entity_poly.type
_entity_poly.pdbx_seq_one_letter_code
_entity_poly.pdbx_strand_id
1 'polypeptide(L)'
;MITVSNVSVQFGKRVLFNDVNLKFTSGNCYGIIGANGAGKSTFLRTIYGDLDPTTGTIALGPGERLSVLSQDHFKWDAYTVMDTVMMGHTVLWDIMKQREVLYAKEDFTDEDGLKVSELEEKFAELDGWNAESDAAMLLSGLGIKEDKHYTLMGELSGKEKVRVMLAQALYGNPDNLLLDEPTNDLDMETVTWLEEYLSNFEHTVLVVSHDRHFLDSVCTHTVDIDYGKINMFAGNYSFWYESSQLALRQQQNQKAKAEEKKKELEEFIRRFSANVAKSKQTTSRKKMLEKLNVEEIKPSSRKYPGIIFTPEREPGNQILEVSGLSKKTEEGVVLFSDVNFNIEKGDKVVFLSLIHIS
;
A
#
# COMPACT_ATOMS: atom_id res chain seq x y z
N MET A 1 -2.69 -16.46 8.15
CA MET A 1 -2.85 -15.48 9.27
C MET A 1 -1.49 -14.99 9.73
N ILE A 2 -1.28 -13.66 9.77
CA ILE A 2 -0.02 -13.06 10.23
C ILE A 2 -0.24 -12.47 11.63
N THR A 3 0.63 -12.81 12.57
CA THR A 3 0.59 -12.28 13.94
C THR A 3 1.86 -11.49 14.23
N VAL A 4 1.71 -10.22 14.58
CA VAL A 4 2.79 -9.28 14.95
C VAL A 4 2.68 -9.03 16.46
N SER A 5 3.74 -9.35 17.23
CA SER A 5 3.73 -9.28 18.69
C SER A 5 4.90 -8.44 19.19
N ASN A 6 4.59 -7.32 19.85
CA ASN A 6 5.54 -6.38 20.48
C ASN A 6 6.68 -5.93 19.56
N VAL A 7 6.39 -5.82 18.25
CA VAL A 7 7.40 -5.50 17.23
C VAL A 7 7.77 -4.03 17.28
N SER A 8 9.08 -3.77 17.34
CA SER A 8 9.65 -2.44 17.21
C SER A 8 10.76 -2.44 16.18
N VAL A 9 10.88 -1.36 15.40
CA VAL A 9 11.97 -1.17 14.43
C VAL A 9 12.61 0.19 14.64
N GLN A 10 13.93 0.19 14.80
CA GLN A 10 14.74 1.37 15.06
C GLN A 10 16.02 1.35 14.21
N PHE A 11 16.35 2.48 13.59
CA PHE A 11 17.61 2.71 12.89
C PHE A 11 18.45 3.75 13.64
N GLY A 12 19.48 3.30 14.31
CA GLY A 12 20.30 4.17 15.17
C GLY A 12 19.45 4.82 16.27
N LYS A 13 19.31 6.14 16.24
CA LYS A 13 18.47 6.91 17.20
C LYS A 13 17.03 7.13 16.73
N ARG A 14 16.70 6.77 15.48
CA ARG A 14 15.37 6.98 14.90
C ARG A 14 14.51 5.74 15.09
N VAL A 15 13.50 5.84 15.93
CA VAL A 15 12.44 4.84 16.06
C VAL A 15 11.44 5.06 14.93
N LEU A 16 11.19 4.03 14.10
CA LEU A 16 10.16 4.07 13.06
C LEU A 16 8.79 3.73 13.64
N PHE A 17 8.73 2.62 14.37
CA PHE A 17 7.54 2.22 15.14
C PHE A 17 7.95 1.37 16.34
N ASN A 18 7.10 1.38 17.37
CA ASN A 18 7.39 0.76 18.64
C ASN A 18 6.16 0.04 19.19
N ASP A 19 6.40 -1.14 19.77
CA ASP A 19 5.41 -1.95 20.48
C ASP A 19 4.15 -2.24 19.66
N VAL A 20 4.36 -2.70 18.41
CA VAL A 20 3.28 -3.00 17.47
C VAL A 20 2.73 -4.39 17.76
N ASN A 21 1.41 -4.43 17.97
CA ASN A 21 0.65 -5.65 18.19
C ASN A 21 -0.53 -5.68 17.22
N LEU A 22 -0.45 -6.53 16.18
CA LEU A 22 -1.45 -6.63 15.12
C LEU A 22 -1.68 -8.08 14.72
N LYS A 23 -2.88 -8.36 14.24
CA LYS A 23 -3.26 -9.66 13.71
C LYS A 23 -3.98 -9.49 12.38
N PHE A 24 -3.44 -10.10 11.33
CA PHE A 24 -4.03 -10.09 10.00
C PHE A 24 -4.66 -11.46 9.72
N THR A 25 -5.91 -11.46 9.34
CA THR A 25 -6.73 -12.66 9.15
C THR A 25 -7.11 -12.84 7.68
N SER A 26 -7.29 -14.09 7.25
CA SER A 26 -7.73 -14.44 5.90
C SER A 26 -9.07 -13.78 5.54
N GLY A 27 -9.33 -13.59 4.26
CA GLY A 27 -10.52 -12.93 3.73
C GLY A 27 -10.52 -11.41 3.91
N ASN A 28 -9.38 -10.80 4.21
CA ASN A 28 -9.29 -9.36 4.41
C ASN A 28 -8.12 -8.73 3.64
N CYS A 29 -8.39 -7.56 3.09
CA CYS A 29 -7.38 -6.69 2.51
C CYS A 29 -7.08 -5.51 3.44
N TYR A 30 -5.81 -5.34 3.80
CA TYR A 30 -5.32 -4.34 4.73
C TYR A 30 -4.52 -3.27 3.99
N GLY A 31 -5.09 -2.07 3.84
CA GLY A 31 -4.41 -0.91 3.26
C GLY A 31 -3.49 -0.24 4.27
N ILE A 32 -2.18 -0.27 4.03
CA ILE A 32 -1.17 0.35 4.89
C ILE A 32 -0.93 1.77 4.40
N ILE A 33 -1.23 2.73 5.26
CA ILE A 33 -1.12 4.15 4.97
C ILE A 33 -0.20 4.87 5.95
N GLY A 34 0.34 6.01 5.54
CA GLY A 34 1.24 6.80 6.38
C GLY A 34 1.98 7.85 5.55
N ALA A 35 2.61 8.81 6.20
CA ALA A 35 3.45 9.81 5.54
C ALA A 35 4.65 9.13 4.83
N ASN A 36 5.25 9.84 3.84
CA ASN A 36 6.49 9.37 3.23
C ASN A 36 7.59 9.29 4.30
N GLY A 37 8.29 8.14 4.34
CA GLY A 37 9.29 7.85 5.37
C GLY A 37 8.72 7.47 6.74
N ALA A 38 7.42 7.22 6.89
CA ALA A 38 6.80 6.72 8.11
C ALA A 38 7.15 5.26 8.44
N GLY A 39 7.66 4.50 7.45
CA GLY A 39 8.07 3.12 7.65
C GLY A 39 7.16 2.07 7.01
N LYS A 40 6.29 2.45 6.04
CA LYS A 40 5.37 1.51 5.36
C LYS A 40 6.09 0.32 4.73
N SER A 41 6.99 0.56 3.78
CA SER A 41 7.79 -0.50 3.13
C SER A 41 8.69 -1.23 4.12
N THR A 42 9.20 -0.53 5.15
CA THR A 42 9.98 -1.16 6.23
C THR A 42 9.13 -2.15 7.03
N PHE A 43 7.88 -1.81 7.31
CA PHE A 43 6.95 -2.71 8.00
C PHE A 43 6.65 -3.96 7.17
N LEU A 44 6.39 -3.81 5.86
CA LEU A 44 6.26 -4.96 4.96
C LEU A 44 7.53 -5.83 4.96
N ARG A 45 8.72 -5.22 4.81
CA ARG A 45 10.01 -5.92 4.82
C ARG A 45 10.24 -6.69 6.11
N THR A 46 9.79 -6.15 7.25
CA THR A 46 9.86 -6.84 8.53
C THR A 46 8.90 -8.04 8.56
N ILE A 47 7.71 -7.93 7.95
CA ILE A 47 6.73 -9.03 7.89
C ILE A 47 7.25 -10.20 7.06
N TYR A 48 7.88 -9.95 5.92
CA TYR A 48 8.36 -11.04 5.08
C TYR A 48 9.80 -11.53 5.42
N GLY A 49 10.41 -10.95 6.46
CA GLY A 49 11.67 -11.44 7.00
C GLY A 49 12.93 -10.93 6.30
N ASP A 50 12.84 -9.90 5.45
CA ASP A 50 14.01 -9.23 4.84
C ASP A 50 14.69 -8.27 5.83
N LEU A 51 13.99 -7.89 6.88
CA LEU A 51 14.48 -7.02 7.94
C LEU A 51 14.08 -7.58 9.29
N ASP A 52 15.07 -7.92 10.12
CA ASP A 52 14.82 -8.34 11.50
C ASP A 52 14.28 -7.18 12.34
N PRO A 53 13.23 -7.40 13.14
CA PRO A 53 12.77 -6.41 14.09
C PRO A 53 13.80 -6.18 15.20
N THR A 54 13.85 -4.96 15.75
CA THR A 54 14.70 -4.66 16.91
C THR A 54 14.23 -5.42 18.15
N THR A 55 12.91 -5.53 18.33
CA THR A 55 12.26 -6.32 19.36
C THR A 55 10.97 -6.94 18.84
N GLY A 56 10.48 -7.97 19.53
CA GLY A 56 9.23 -8.63 19.20
C GLY A 56 9.38 -9.77 18.18
N THR A 57 8.28 -10.33 17.75
CA THR A 57 8.23 -11.47 16.84
C THR A 57 7.09 -11.33 15.84
N ILE A 58 7.31 -11.89 14.65
CA ILE A 58 6.29 -12.03 13.61
C ILE A 58 6.14 -13.53 13.32
N ALA A 59 4.92 -14.02 13.33
CA ALA A 59 4.62 -15.42 13.06
C ALA A 59 3.56 -15.54 11.96
N LEU A 60 3.82 -16.45 11.02
CA LEU A 60 2.86 -16.92 10.02
C LEU A 60 2.12 -18.15 10.55
N GLY A 61 0.93 -18.41 10.05
CA GLY A 61 0.22 -19.66 10.30
C GLY A 61 1.04 -20.87 9.81
N PRO A 62 0.93 -22.03 10.48
CA PRO A 62 1.67 -23.22 10.08
C PRO A 62 1.34 -23.64 8.63
N GLY A 63 2.37 -23.81 7.80
CA GLY A 63 2.21 -24.23 6.41
C GLY A 63 1.71 -23.12 5.46
N GLU A 64 1.44 -21.92 5.95
CA GLU A 64 0.99 -20.82 5.10
C GLU A 64 2.12 -20.24 4.25
N ARG A 65 1.80 -20.00 2.98
CA ARG A 65 2.69 -19.41 2.01
C ARG A 65 2.56 -17.90 2.00
N LEU A 66 3.70 -17.21 2.03
CA LEU A 66 3.81 -15.76 1.92
C LEU A 66 4.39 -15.41 0.54
N SER A 67 3.70 -14.55 -0.19
CA SER A 67 4.17 -14.00 -1.47
C SER A 67 4.33 -12.48 -1.37
N VAL A 68 5.35 -11.97 -2.04
CA VAL A 68 5.74 -10.55 -1.97
C VAL A 68 6.01 -10.02 -3.36
N LEU A 69 5.47 -8.83 -3.69
CA LEU A 69 5.84 -8.11 -4.89
C LEU A 69 7.28 -7.60 -4.76
N SER A 70 8.19 -8.21 -5.53
CA SER A 70 9.60 -7.82 -5.54
C SER A 70 9.79 -6.51 -6.30
N GLN A 71 10.68 -5.64 -5.78
CA GLN A 71 11.05 -4.38 -6.42
C GLN A 71 12.28 -4.54 -7.34
N ASP A 72 12.96 -5.69 -7.33
CA ASP A 72 14.10 -5.97 -8.19
C ASP A 72 13.65 -6.54 -9.54
N HIS A 73 13.49 -5.67 -10.52
CA HIS A 73 13.00 -6.01 -11.86
C HIS A 73 14.03 -6.72 -12.74
N PHE A 74 15.31 -6.75 -12.35
CA PHE A 74 16.41 -7.29 -13.19
C PHE A 74 16.85 -8.70 -12.78
N LYS A 75 16.43 -9.15 -11.61
CA LYS A 75 16.80 -10.45 -11.05
C LYS A 75 16.51 -11.63 -11.99
N TRP A 76 15.48 -11.50 -12.82
CA TRP A 76 14.91 -12.57 -13.63
C TRP A 76 15.20 -12.43 -15.14
N ASP A 77 16.08 -11.50 -15.56
CA ASP A 77 16.34 -11.18 -16.97
C ASP A 77 16.75 -12.38 -17.83
N ALA A 78 17.34 -13.41 -17.24
CA ALA A 78 17.78 -14.63 -17.91
C ALA A 78 16.67 -15.70 -18.07
N TYR A 79 15.51 -15.52 -17.48
CA TYR A 79 14.40 -16.48 -17.51
C TYR A 79 13.31 -16.02 -18.47
N THR A 80 12.48 -16.97 -18.92
CA THR A 80 11.29 -16.62 -19.70
C THR A 80 10.24 -15.95 -18.80
N VAL A 81 9.33 -15.22 -19.41
CA VAL A 81 8.19 -14.59 -18.70
C VAL A 81 7.37 -15.65 -17.98
N MET A 82 7.04 -16.75 -18.66
CA MET A 82 6.27 -17.85 -18.10
C MET A 82 6.98 -18.50 -16.90
N ASP A 83 8.25 -18.87 -17.05
CA ASP A 83 9.06 -19.43 -15.96
C ASP A 83 9.10 -18.48 -14.75
N THR A 84 9.29 -17.18 -15.01
CA THR A 84 9.36 -16.16 -13.96
C THR A 84 8.08 -16.13 -13.13
N VAL A 85 6.91 -16.21 -13.76
CA VAL A 85 5.63 -16.26 -13.03
C VAL A 85 5.53 -17.53 -12.20
N MET A 86 5.80 -18.69 -12.81
CA MET A 86 5.72 -19.99 -12.12
C MET A 86 6.68 -20.12 -10.95
N MET A 87 7.85 -19.45 -10.99
CA MET A 87 8.78 -19.36 -9.86
C MET A 87 8.18 -18.65 -8.63
N GLY A 88 7.07 -17.95 -8.76
CA GLY A 88 6.31 -17.38 -7.64
C GLY A 88 5.80 -18.46 -6.68
N HIS A 89 5.62 -19.71 -7.13
CA HIS A 89 5.33 -20.85 -6.29
C HIS A 89 6.54 -21.79 -6.22
N THR A 90 7.50 -21.48 -5.38
CA THR A 90 8.81 -22.15 -5.32
C THR A 90 8.72 -23.66 -5.17
N VAL A 91 7.80 -24.17 -4.32
CA VAL A 91 7.64 -25.64 -4.12
C VAL A 91 7.16 -26.32 -5.39
N LEU A 92 6.16 -25.74 -6.07
CA LEU A 92 5.66 -26.30 -7.33
C LEU A 92 6.74 -26.25 -8.42
N TRP A 93 7.45 -25.11 -8.52
CA TRP A 93 8.55 -24.94 -9.45
C TRP A 93 9.67 -25.98 -9.26
N ASP A 94 10.08 -26.19 -8.00
CA ASP A 94 11.11 -27.20 -7.67
C ASP A 94 10.66 -28.61 -8.05
N ILE A 95 9.40 -28.96 -7.81
CA ILE A 95 8.82 -30.24 -8.23
C ILE A 95 8.85 -30.37 -9.75
N MET A 96 8.44 -29.34 -10.49
CA MET A 96 8.47 -29.33 -11.96
C MET A 96 9.89 -29.60 -12.48
N LYS A 97 10.89 -28.90 -11.94
CA LYS A 97 12.28 -29.07 -12.35
C LYS A 97 12.86 -30.45 -11.96
N GLN A 98 12.54 -30.97 -10.79
CA GLN A 98 12.95 -32.30 -10.41
C GLN A 98 12.34 -33.38 -11.33
N ARG A 99 11.06 -33.27 -11.69
CA ARG A 99 10.40 -34.15 -12.65
C ARG A 99 11.09 -34.10 -14.01
N GLU A 100 11.35 -32.89 -14.52
CA GLU A 100 12.03 -32.68 -15.80
C GLU A 100 13.40 -33.36 -15.85
N VAL A 101 14.20 -33.23 -14.78
CA VAL A 101 15.51 -33.89 -14.65
C VAL A 101 15.40 -35.40 -14.59
N LEU A 102 14.41 -35.92 -13.85
CA LEU A 102 14.23 -37.39 -13.74
C LEU A 102 13.75 -38.00 -15.05
N TYR A 103 12.81 -37.38 -15.75
CA TYR A 103 12.35 -37.86 -17.06
C TYR A 103 13.40 -37.76 -18.18
N ALA A 104 14.37 -36.85 -18.05
CA ALA A 104 15.45 -36.67 -19.00
C ALA A 104 16.62 -37.68 -18.78
N LYS A 105 16.59 -38.53 -17.72
CA LYS A 105 17.64 -39.51 -17.46
C LYS A 105 17.63 -40.64 -18.51
N GLU A 106 18.78 -40.94 -19.08
CA GLU A 106 18.96 -42.08 -19.96
C GLU A 106 18.95 -43.44 -19.21
N ASP A 107 19.56 -43.45 -17.99
CA ASP A 107 19.60 -44.59 -17.09
C ASP A 107 18.55 -44.47 -15.98
N PHE A 108 17.29 -44.78 -16.28
CA PHE A 108 16.18 -44.68 -15.34
C PHE A 108 16.13 -45.92 -14.45
N THR A 109 16.22 -45.75 -13.13
CA THR A 109 16.23 -46.84 -12.14
C THR A 109 14.87 -47.01 -11.46
N ASP A 110 14.66 -48.15 -10.76
CA ASP A 110 13.45 -48.38 -9.96
C ASP A 110 13.30 -47.33 -8.83
N GLU A 111 14.42 -46.86 -8.26
CA GLU A 111 14.42 -45.75 -7.28
C GLU A 111 13.96 -44.44 -7.88
N ASP A 112 14.36 -44.14 -9.14
CA ASP A 112 13.87 -42.98 -9.87
C ASP A 112 12.36 -43.09 -10.12
N GLY A 113 11.85 -44.30 -10.39
CA GLY A 113 10.42 -44.57 -10.55
C GLY A 113 9.60 -44.28 -9.29
N LEU A 114 10.08 -44.66 -8.11
CA LEU A 114 9.44 -44.33 -6.84
C LEU A 114 9.44 -42.81 -6.60
N LYS A 115 10.56 -42.17 -6.88
CA LYS A 115 10.70 -40.73 -6.70
C LYS A 115 9.79 -39.93 -7.64
N VAL A 116 9.65 -40.36 -8.89
CA VAL A 116 8.71 -39.77 -9.84
C VAL A 116 7.28 -39.90 -9.34
N SER A 117 6.89 -41.06 -8.82
CA SER A 117 5.54 -41.29 -8.27
C SER A 117 5.23 -40.32 -7.10
N GLU A 118 6.18 -40.12 -6.18
CA GLU A 118 6.02 -39.15 -5.08
C GLU A 118 5.92 -37.72 -5.58
N LEU A 119 6.71 -37.38 -6.60
CA LEU A 119 6.66 -36.02 -7.20
C LEU A 119 5.35 -35.80 -7.97
N GLU A 120 4.83 -36.82 -8.66
CA GLU A 120 3.54 -36.73 -9.37
C GLU A 120 2.37 -36.53 -8.39
N GLU A 121 2.38 -37.23 -7.26
CA GLU A 121 1.37 -37.04 -6.22
C GLU A 121 1.38 -35.60 -5.70
N LYS A 122 2.55 -35.09 -5.31
CA LYS A 122 2.70 -33.67 -4.85
C LYS A 122 2.37 -32.64 -5.93
N PHE A 123 2.73 -32.94 -7.18
CA PHE A 123 2.42 -32.09 -8.33
C PHE A 123 0.91 -31.99 -8.56
N ALA A 124 0.20 -33.13 -8.44
CA ALA A 124 -1.26 -33.13 -8.55
C ALA A 124 -1.94 -32.42 -7.36
N GLU A 125 -1.42 -32.61 -6.13
CA GLU A 125 -1.93 -31.89 -4.93
C GLU A 125 -1.81 -30.36 -5.05
N LEU A 126 -0.77 -29.88 -5.73
CA LEU A 126 -0.52 -28.46 -5.95
C LEU A 126 -1.14 -27.92 -7.26
N ASP A 127 -2.04 -28.67 -7.87
CA ASP A 127 -2.69 -28.34 -9.16
C ASP A 127 -1.71 -28.03 -10.30
N GLY A 128 -0.58 -28.74 -10.31
CA GLY A 128 0.52 -28.52 -11.23
C GLY A 128 0.16 -28.70 -12.70
N TRP A 129 -0.90 -29.45 -13.03
CA TRP A 129 -1.39 -29.64 -14.40
C TRP A 129 -1.93 -28.35 -15.01
N ASN A 130 -2.44 -27.41 -14.19
CA ASN A 130 -2.96 -26.13 -14.62
C ASN A 130 -1.92 -25.00 -14.51
N ALA A 131 -0.70 -25.30 -14.06
CA ALA A 131 0.35 -24.33 -13.75
C ALA A 131 0.61 -23.28 -14.86
N GLU A 132 0.79 -23.74 -16.11
CA GLU A 132 1.01 -22.82 -17.26
C GLU A 132 -0.26 -22.04 -17.61
N SER A 133 -1.42 -22.67 -17.52
CA SER A 133 -2.71 -22.04 -17.81
C SER A 133 -3.00 -20.91 -16.83
N ASP A 134 -2.77 -21.14 -15.56
CA ASP A 134 -2.97 -20.15 -14.49
C ASP A 134 -1.98 -18.98 -14.62
N ALA A 135 -0.72 -19.29 -14.92
CA ALA A 135 0.27 -18.26 -15.20
C ALA A 135 -0.11 -17.41 -16.44
N ALA A 136 -0.59 -18.05 -17.51
CA ALA A 136 -1.04 -17.37 -18.72
C ALA A 136 -2.28 -16.49 -18.48
N MET A 137 -3.23 -16.91 -17.64
CA MET A 137 -4.39 -16.11 -17.24
C MET A 137 -3.97 -14.85 -16.48
N LEU A 138 -3.05 -14.96 -15.52
CA LEU A 138 -2.53 -13.81 -14.78
C LEU A 138 -1.78 -12.83 -15.70
N LEU A 139 -0.91 -13.35 -16.58
CA LEU A 139 -0.18 -12.54 -17.55
C LEU A 139 -1.13 -11.78 -18.49
N SER A 140 -2.13 -12.47 -19.03
CA SER A 140 -3.11 -11.87 -19.95
C SER A 140 -3.96 -10.80 -19.23
N GLY A 141 -4.41 -11.09 -17.99
CA GLY A 141 -5.15 -10.14 -17.15
C GLY A 141 -4.34 -8.87 -16.82
N LEU A 142 -3.03 -9.02 -16.66
CA LEU A 142 -2.09 -7.91 -16.45
C LEU A 142 -1.61 -7.27 -17.77
N GLY A 143 -2.23 -7.60 -18.91
CA GLY A 143 -1.98 -6.98 -20.19
C GLY A 143 -0.67 -7.41 -20.87
N ILE A 144 -0.09 -8.55 -20.49
CA ILE A 144 1.03 -9.16 -21.21
C ILE A 144 0.48 -10.09 -22.29
N LYS A 145 0.77 -9.78 -23.56
CA LYS A 145 0.28 -10.53 -24.70
C LYS A 145 0.88 -11.94 -24.76
N GLU A 146 0.12 -12.90 -25.32
CA GLU A 146 0.53 -14.31 -25.42
C GLU A 146 1.85 -14.53 -26.19
N ASP A 147 2.13 -13.70 -27.22
CA ASP A 147 3.37 -13.75 -27.99
C ASP A 147 4.63 -13.46 -27.13
N LYS A 148 4.45 -12.81 -25.97
CA LYS A 148 5.53 -12.48 -25.04
C LYS A 148 5.69 -13.47 -23.89
N HIS A 149 4.79 -14.42 -23.70
CA HIS A 149 4.83 -15.34 -22.55
C HIS A 149 6.10 -16.20 -22.53
N TYR A 150 6.66 -16.54 -23.69
CA TYR A 150 7.88 -17.36 -23.80
C TYR A 150 9.14 -16.54 -24.19
N THR A 151 9.06 -15.21 -24.25
CA THR A 151 10.23 -14.35 -24.44
C THR A 151 11.02 -14.20 -23.14
N LEU A 152 12.28 -13.79 -23.22
CA LEU A 152 13.07 -13.54 -22.03
C LEU A 152 12.62 -12.26 -21.33
N MET A 153 12.64 -12.26 -20.00
CA MET A 153 12.36 -11.07 -19.19
C MET A 153 13.24 -9.88 -19.58
N GLY A 154 14.51 -10.13 -19.98
CA GLY A 154 15.44 -9.10 -20.43
C GLY A 154 14.98 -8.31 -21.66
N GLU A 155 14.10 -8.90 -22.49
CA GLU A 155 13.54 -8.28 -23.71
C GLU A 155 12.35 -7.38 -23.45
N LEU A 156 11.74 -7.47 -22.25
CA LEU A 156 10.57 -6.68 -21.88
C LEU A 156 10.95 -5.25 -21.50
N SER A 157 10.01 -4.33 -21.74
CA SER A 157 10.10 -2.97 -21.18
C SER A 157 9.99 -2.98 -19.66
N GLY A 158 10.51 -1.93 -18.99
CA GLY A 158 10.42 -1.83 -17.52
C GLY A 158 8.99 -1.97 -16.98
N LYS A 159 8.00 -1.38 -17.65
CA LYS A 159 6.59 -1.50 -17.26
C LYS A 159 6.05 -2.93 -17.38
N GLU A 160 6.41 -3.63 -18.44
CA GLU A 160 6.02 -5.04 -18.62
C GLU A 160 6.67 -5.93 -17.57
N LYS A 161 7.94 -5.68 -17.21
CA LYS A 161 8.62 -6.41 -16.11
C LYS A 161 7.85 -6.26 -14.80
N VAL A 162 7.41 -5.05 -14.44
CA VAL A 162 6.59 -4.81 -13.23
C VAL A 162 5.32 -5.66 -13.26
N ARG A 163 4.61 -5.71 -14.38
CA ARG A 163 3.39 -6.53 -14.54
C ARG A 163 3.67 -8.03 -14.39
N VAL A 164 4.77 -8.52 -14.95
CA VAL A 164 5.20 -9.93 -14.77
C VAL A 164 5.57 -10.22 -13.32
N MET A 165 6.26 -9.31 -12.63
CA MET A 165 6.57 -9.45 -11.20
C MET A 165 5.30 -9.47 -10.35
N LEU A 166 4.28 -8.70 -10.73
CA LEU A 166 2.99 -8.73 -10.08
C LEU A 166 2.28 -10.08 -10.33
N ALA A 167 2.29 -10.59 -11.58
CA ALA A 167 1.80 -11.93 -11.88
C ALA A 167 2.50 -13.00 -11.04
N GLN A 168 3.83 -12.92 -10.90
CA GLN A 168 4.63 -13.81 -10.05
C GLN A 168 4.16 -13.78 -8.59
N ALA A 169 3.90 -12.58 -8.05
CA ALA A 169 3.44 -12.44 -6.67
C ALA A 169 2.04 -13.01 -6.45
N LEU A 170 1.14 -12.90 -7.43
CA LEU A 170 -0.23 -13.42 -7.38
C LEU A 170 -0.31 -14.95 -7.63
N TYR A 171 0.73 -15.52 -8.26
CA TYR A 171 0.70 -16.89 -8.77
C TYR A 171 0.55 -17.95 -7.68
N GLY A 172 -0.31 -18.93 -7.97
CA GLY A 172 -0.57 -20.06 -7.09
C GLY A 172 -1.35 -19.70 -5.83
N ASN A 173 -2.13 -18.63 -5.84
CA ASN A 173 -3.05 -18.23 -4.76
C ASN A 173 -2.44 -18.27 -3.35
N PRO A 174 -1.47 -17.40 -3.01
CA PRO A 174 -0.76 -17.42 -1.73
C PRO A 174 -1.70 -17.13 -0.55
N ASP A 175 -1.45 -17.76 0.62
CA ASP A 175 -2.22 -17.53 1.85
C ASP A 175 -2.04 -16.11 2.40
N ASN A 176 -0.90 -15.50 2.11
CA ASN A 176 -0.58 -14.13 2.51
C ASN A 176 0.13 -13.43 1.36
N LEU A 177 -0.40 -12.30 0.92
CA LEU A 177 0.09 -11.50 -0.20
C LEU A 177 0.51 -10.11 0.28
N LEU A 178 1.73 -9.71 0.00
CA LEU A 178 2.27 -8.39 0.33
C LEU A 178 2.58 -7.62 -0.94
N LEU A 179 1.93 -6.46 -1.10
CA LEU A 179 2.06 -5.59 -2.26
C LEU A 179 2.54 -4.20 -1.82
N ASP A 180 3.71 -3.77 -2.32
CA ASP A 180 4.22 -2.41 -2.10
C ASP A 180 4.09 -1.61 -3.39
N GLU A 181 3.15 -0.64 -3.41
CA GLU A 181 2.81 0.24 -4.52
C GLU A 181 2.49 -0.53 -5.84
N PRO A 182 1.55 -1.50 -5.82
CA PRO A 182 1.30 -2.37 -6.97
C PRO A 182 0.69 -1.66 -8.18
N THR A 183 0.09 -0.48 -7.99
CA THR A 183 -0.55 0.31 -9.06
C THR A 183 0.44 1.18 -9.83
N ASN A 184 1.69 1.32 -9.35
CA ASN A 184 2.70 2.12 -10.04
C ASN A 184 3.01 1.50 -11.42
N ASP A 185 3.11 2.36 -12.43
CA ASP A 185 3.41 1.98 -13.83
C ASP A 185 2.37 1.10 -14.53
N LEU A 186 1.20 0.87 -13.91
CA LEU A 186 0.05 0.21 -14.52
C LEU A 186 -0.83 1.23 -15.27
N ASP A 187 -1.49 0.79 -16.34
CA ASP A 187 -2.57 1.54 -16.95
C ASP A 187 -3.91 1.26 -16.25
N MET A 188 -4.91 2.07 -16.55
CA MET A 188 -6.21 2.03 -15.90
C MET A 188 -6.91 0.67 -16.06
N GLU A 189 -6.78 0.04 -17.21
CA GLU A 189 -7.38 -1.27 -17.48
C GLU A 189 -6.77 -2.34 -16.59
N THR A 190 -5.45 -2.36 -16.48
CA THR A 190 -4.70 -3.28 -15.59
C THR A 190 -5.00 -3.01 -14.10
N VAL A 191 -5.13 -1.74 -13.69
CA VAL A 191 -5.53 -1.39 -12.31
C VAL A 191 -6.93 -1.90 -12.01
N THR A 192 -7.90 -1.69 -12.90
CA THR A 192 -9.28 -2.19 -12.72
C THR A 192 -9.31 -3.72 -12.61
N TRP A 193 -8.54 -4.42 -13.45
CA TRP A 193 -8.41 -5.88 -13.35
C TRP A 193 -7.82 -6.30 -12.00
N LEU A 194 -6.80 -5.60 -11.51
CA LEU A 194 -6.18 -5.89 -10.21
C LEU A 194 -7.14 -5.63 -9.05
N GLU A 195 -7.94 -4.56 -9.11
CA GLU A 195 -8.99 -4.27 -8.13
C GLU A 195 -10.01 -5.41 -8.06
N GLU A 196 -10.48 -5.88 -9.21
CA GLU A 196 -11.43 -7.00 -9.30
C GLU A 196 -10.81 -8.30 -8.76
N TYR A 197 -9.57 -8.59 -9.13
CA TYR A 197 -8.84 -9.77 -8.66
C TYR A 197 -8.68 -9.75 -7.12
N LEU A 198 -8.22 -8.63 -6.54
CA LEU A 198 -8.00 -8.51 -5.10
C LEU A 198 -9.30 -8.47 -4.30
N SER A 199 -10.38 -7.94 -4.85
CA SER A 199 -11.70 -7.93 -4.22
C SER A 199 -12.28 -9.33 -4.06
N ASN A 200 -11.91 -10.26 -4.94
CA ASN A 200 -12.32 -11.67 -4.90
C ASN A 200 -11.28 -12.58 -4.22
N PHE A 201 -10.18 -12.01 -3.72
CA PHE A 201 -9.11 -12.78 -3.12
C PHE A 201 -9.48 -13.26 -1.70
N GLU A 202 -9.55 -14.56 -1.48
CA GLU A 202 -10.08 -15.17 -0.25
C GLU A 202 -9.08 -15.19 0.92
N HIS A 203 -7.81 -14.87 0.67
CA HIS A 203 -6.75 -14.95 1.65
C HIS A 203 -6.38 -13.58 2.24
N THR A 204 -5.22 -13.46 2.88
CA THR A 204 -4.77 -12.21 3.51
C THR A 204 -4.00 -11.35 2.51
N VAL A 205 -4.41 -10.10 2.33
CA VAL A 205 -3.66 -9.12 1.52
C VAL A 205 -3.21 -7.95 2.39
N LEU A 206 -1.94 -7.59 2.31
CA LEU A 206 -1.40 -6.34 2.85
C LEU A 206 -0.90 -5.50 1.67
N VAL A 207 -1.47 -4.32 1.50
CA VAL A 207 -1.12 -3.44 0.39
C VAL A 207 -0.71 -2.06 0.90
N VAL A 208 0.42 -1.57 0.41
CA VAL A 208 0.81 -0.16 0.51
C VAL A 208 0.46 0.49 -0.81
N SER A 209 -0.30 1.57 -0.80
CA SER A 209 -0.55 2.39 -1.99
C SER A 209 -0.78 3.85 -1.63
N HIS A 210 -0.45 4.74 -2.56
CA HIS A 210 -0.81 6.15 -2.52
C HIS A 210 -2.09 6.46 -3.30
N ASP A 211 -2.60 5.50 -4.05
CA ASP A 211 -3.87 5.61 -4.77
C ASP A 211 -5.04 5.37 -3.82
N ARG A 212 -5.79 6.44 -3.56
CA ARG A 212 -6.94 6.40 -2.65
C ARG A 212 -8.11 5.62 -3.23
N HIS A 213 -8.32 5.72 -4.55
CA HIS A 213 -9.39 5.00 -5.22
C HIS A 213 -9.15 3.50 -5.13
N PHE A 214 -7.96 3.07 -5.44
CA PHE A 214 -7.54 1.68 -5.30
C PHE A 214 -7.73 1.14 -3.87
N LEU A 215 -7.28 1.90 -2.85
CA LEU A 215 -7.47 1.51 -1.44
C LEU A 215 -8.95 1.44 -1.05
N ASP A 216 -9.79 2.33 -1.58
CA ASP A 216 -11.22 2.30 -1.31
C ASP A 216 -11.93 1.11 -1.98
N SER A 217 -11.47 0.70 -3.16
CA SER A 217 -12.03 -0.41 -3.91
C SER A 217 -11.70 -1.76 -3.29
N VAL A 218 -10.46 -1.96 -2.79
CA VAL A 218 -9.98 -3.29 -2.38
C VAL A 218 -9.89 -3.52 -0.87
N CYS A 219 -9.71 -2.46 -0.05
CA CYS A 219 -9.40 -2.64 1.36
C CYS A 219 -10.63 -2.80 2.24
N THR A 220 -10.59 -3.82 3.11
CA THR A 220 -11.56 -4.03 4.20
C THR A 220 -11.13 -3.35 5.50
N HIS A 221 -9.83 -3.15 5.68
CA HIS A 221 -9.22 -2.53 6.85
C HIS A 221 -8.14 -1.53 6.45
N THR A 222 -7.97 -0.50 7.26
CA THR A 222 -6.91 0.51 7.09
C THR A 222 -5.92 0.42 8.25
N VAL A 223 -4.64 0.29 7.94
CA VAL A 223 -3.52 0.26 8.89
C VAL A 223 -2.76 1.57 8.79
N ASP A 224 -2.88 2.40 9.80
CA ASP A 224 -2.32 3.74 9.84
C ASP A 224 -0.99 3.78 10.61
N ILE A 225 0.08 4.19 9.93
CA ILE A 225 1.41 4.42 10.52
C ILE A 225 1.59 5.92 10.73
N ASP A 226 1.50 6.35 11.99
CA ASP A 226 1.71 7.75 12.37
C ASP A 226 2.41 7.86 13.74
N TYR A 227 3.36 8.80 13.86
CA TYR A 227 4.14 9.06 15.08
C TYR A 227 4.78 7.81 15.73
N GLY A 228 5.25 6.87 14.93
CA GLY A 228 5.89 5.66 15.43
C GLY A 228 4.93 4.64 16.06
N LYS A 229 3.63 4.80 15.83
CA LYS A 229 2.58 3.84 16.18
C LYS A 229 1.93 3.30 14.92
N ILE A 230 1.48 2.07 15.00
CA ILE A 230 0.69 1.44 13.95
C ILE A 230 -0.65 1.04 14.55
N ASN A 231 -1.72 1.61 14.00
CA ASN A 231 -3.09 1.33 14.44
C ASN A 231 -3.91 0.76 13.29
N MET A 232 -4.75 -0.21 13.57
CA MET A 232 -5.65 -0.83 12.61
C MET A 232 -7.08 -0.35 12.84
N PHE A 233 -7.76 -0.05 11.75
CA PHE A 233 -9.15 0.40 11.71
C PHE A 233 -9.93 -0.50 10.75
N ALA A 234 -11.13 -0.90 11.16
CA ALA A 234 -12.06 -1.56 10.24
C ALA A 234 -12.65 -0.51 9.27
N GLY A 235 -12.73 -0.86 8.01
CA GLY A 235 -13.19 0.00 6.93
C GLY A 235 -12.06 0.43 5.98
N ASN A 236 -12.46 0.92 4.79
CA ASN A 236 -11.59 1.39 3.74
C ASN A 236 -10.96 2.77 4.05
N TYR A 237 -10.19 3.31 3.09
CA TYR A 237 -9.49 4.57 3.27
C TYR A 237 -10.44 5.75 3.54
N SER A 238 -11.53 5.88 2.80
CA SER A 238 -12.49 6.98 2.96
C SER A 238 -13.17 6.95 4.33
N PHE A 239 -13.61 5.78 4.78
CA PHE A 239 -14.18 5.61 6.12
C PHE A 239 -13.18 5.98 7.23
N TRP A 240 -11.93 5.51 7.11
CA TRP A 240 -10.86 5.88 8.03
C TRP A 240 -10.62 7.39 8.04
N TYR A 241 -10.56 8.02 6.84
CA TYR A 241 -10.31 9.45 6.70
C TYR A 241 -11.40 10.28 7.39
N GLU A 242 -12.67 10.00 7.13
CA GLU A 242 -13.81 10.69 7.76
C GLU A 242 -13.80 10.52 9.28
N SER A 243 -13.59 9.29 9.76
CA SER A 243 -13.53 8.98 11.18
C SER A 243 -12.35 9.70 11.86
N SER A 244 -11.18 9.75 11.23
CA SER A 244 -10.00 10.45 11.74
C SER A 244 -10.21 11.97 11.81
N GLN A 245 -10.88 12.57 10.81
CA GLN A 245 -11.22 13.99 10.81
C GLN A 245 -12.23 14.33 11.91
N LEU A 246 -13.23 13.47 12.12
CA LEU A 246 -14.20 13.64 13.19
C LEU A 246 -13.52 13.58 14.56
N ALA A 247 -12.67 12.58 14.80
CA ALA A 247 -11.91 12.43 16.03
C ALA A 247 -11.01 13.65 16.29
N LEU A 248 -10.33 14.17 15.26
CA LEU A 248 -9.49 15.36 15.37
C LEU A 248 -10.30 16.60 15.75
N ARG A 249 -11.48 16.83 15.13
CA ARG A 249 -12.38 17.93 15.47
C ARG A 249 -12.89 17.81 16.91
N GLN A 250 -13.22 16.61 17.38
CA GLN A 250 -13.65 16.38 18.76
C GLN A 250 -12.52 16.70 19.74
N GLN A 251 -11.29 16.27 19.47
CA GLN A 251 -10.13 16.61 20.30
C GLN A 251 -9.86 18.11 20.34
N GLN A 252 -9.93 18.80 19.20
CA GLN A 252 -9.77 20.25 19.13
C GLN A 252 -10.83 20.97 19.97
N ASN A 253 -12.09 20.55 19.87
CA ASN A 253 -13.20 21.11 20.67
C ASN A 253 -13.00 20.85 22.17
N GLN A 254 -12.55 19.64 22.55
CA GLN A 254 -12.27 19.32 23.95
C GLN A 254 -11.10 20.15 24.49
N LYS A 255 -10.04 20.34 23.68
CA LYS A 255 -8.91 21.19 24.03
C LYS A 255 -9.34 22.64 24.21
N ALA A 256 -10.12 23.20 23.27
CA ALA A 256 -10.62 24.56 23.37
C ALA A 256 -11.43 24.78 24.66
N LYS A 257 -12.35 23.85 24.98
CA LYS A 257 -13.12 23.88 26.23
C LYS A 257 -12.24 23.76 27.48
N ALA A 258 -11.21 22.92 27.43
CA ALA A 258 -10.27 22.77 28.54
C ALA A 258 -9.43 24.05 28.76
N GLU A 259 -8.96 24.67 27.67
CA GLU A 259 -8.24 25.95 27.71
C GLU A 259 -9.11 27.09 28.23
N GLU A 260 -10.37 27.18 27.80
CA GLU A 260 -11.33 28.16 28.30
C GLU A 260 -11.54 27.99 29.81
N LYS A 261 -11.80 26.76 30.22
CA LYS A 261 -11.97 26.43 31.65
C LYS A 261 -10.71 26.70 32.47
N LYS A 262 -9.53 26.48 31.90
CA LYS A 262 -8.25 26.82 32.52
C LYS A 262 -8.13 28.32 32.74
N LYS A 263 -8.45 29.14 31.73
CA LYS A 263 -8.46 30.61 31.83
C LYS A 263 -9.42 31.12 32.90
N GLU A 264 -10.65 30.57 32.93
CA GLU A 264 -11.62 30.94 33.97
C GLU A 264 -11.13 30.64 35.40
N LEU A 265 -10.53 29.45 35.57
CA LEU A 265 -9.97 29.05 36.87
C LEU A 265 -8.79 29.95 37.27
N GLU A 266 -7.89 30.23 36.35
CA GLU A 266 -6.72 31.09 36.57
C GLU A 266 -7.16 32.54 36.91
N GLU A 267 -8.14 33.11 36.19
CA GLU A 267 -8.71 34.44 36.48
C GLU A 267 -9.37 34.48 37.85
N PHE A 268 -10.16 33.46 38.19
CA PHE A 268 -10.77 33.41 39.51
C PHE A 268 -9.72 33.34 40.62
N ILE A 269 -8.70 32.49 40.48
CA ILE A 269 -7.61 32.33 41.44
C ILE A 269 -6.87 33.71 41.60
N ARG A 270 -6.56 34.37 40.47
CA ARG A 270 -5.88 35.69 40.47
C ARG A 270 -6.72 36.74 41.19
N ARG A 271 -8.03 36.81 40.90
CA ARG A 271 -8.95 37.81 41.45
C ARG A 271 -9.19 37.66 42.97
N PHE A 272 -9.18 36.40 43.46
CA PHE A 272 -9.57 36.10 44.84
C PHE A 272 -8.46 35.50 45.67
N SER A 273 -7.22 35.47 45.21
CA SER A 273 -6.04 34.90 45.94
C SER A 273 -5.80 35.53 47.29
N ALA A 274 -6.06 36.81 47.47
CA ALA A 274 -5.86 37.55 48.74
C ALA A 274 -7.13 37.61 49.62
N ASN A 275 -8.25 37.04 49.22
CA ASN A 275 -9.51 37.15 49.96
C ASN A 275 -9.71 35.96 50.91
N VAL A 276 -9.59 36.23 52.21
CA VAL A 276 -9.70 35.20 53.31
C VAL A 276 -11.06 34.51 53.28
N ALA A 277 -12.17 35.21 53.01
CA ALA A 277 -13.51 34.64 52.97
C ALA A 277 -13.69 33.61 51.81
N LYS A 278 -12.92 33.74 50.74
CA LYS A 278 -12.96 32.83 49.58
C LYS A 278 -11.81 31.81 49.51
N SER A 279 -10.98 31.72 50.57
CA SER A 279 -9.80 30.85 50.64
C SER A 279 -10.12 29.37 50.30
N LYS A 280 -11.19 28.83 50.87
CA LYS A 280 -11.61 27.43 50.58
C LYS A 280 -11.99 27.22 49.10
N GLN A 281 -12.66 28.19 48.49
CA GLN A 281 -13.05 28.13 47.06
C GLN A 281 -11.84 28.25 46.15
N THR A 282 -10.87 29.12 46.51
CA THR A 282 -9.63 29.29 45.76
C THR A 282 -8.78 28.03 45.81
N THR A 283 -8.67 27.38 46.99
CA THR A 283 -7.95 26.12 47.14
C THR A 283 -8.60 24.99 46.36
N SER A 284 -9.93 24.90 46.37
CA SER A 284 -10.65 23.89 45.56
C SER A 284 -10.43 24.09 44.05
N ARG A 285 -10.42 25.34 43.58
CA ARG A 285 -10.18 25.66 42.15
C ARG A 285 -8.71 25.46 41.75
N LYS A 286 -7.75 25.68 42.63
CA LYS A 286 -6.35 25.29 42.41
C LYS A 286 -6.23 23.78 42.18
N LYS A 287 -6.85 22.97 43.03
CA LYS A 287 -6.87 21.50 42.85
C LYS A 287 -7.58 21.08 41.53
N MET A 288 -8.61 21.80 41.10
CA MET A 288 -9.23 21.56 39.78
C MET A 288 -8.30 21.92 38.64
N LEU A 289 -7.55 23.00 38.75
CA LEU A 289 -6.55 23.43 37.76
C LEU A 289 -5.41 22.41 37.64
N GLU A 290 -4.89 21.89 38.75
CA GLU A 290 -3.86 20.84 38.80
C GLU A 290 -4.33 19.54 38.16
N LYS A 291 -5.62 19.21 38.26
CA LYS A 291 -6.23 18.01 37.64
C LYS A 291 -6.63 18.20 36.17
N LEU A 292 -6.62 19.45 35.70
CA LEU A 292 -7.01 19.76 34.31
C LEU A 292 -5.83 19.48 33.40
N ASN A 293 -5.81 18.25 32.88
CA ASN A 293 -4.80 17.81 31.91
C ASN A 293 -5.18 18.37 30.54
N VAL A 294 -4.47 19.37 30.08
CA VAL A 294 -4.58 19.89 28.71
C VAL A 294 -3.62 19.05 27.87
N GLU A 295 -4.12 17.95 27.30
CA GLU A 295 -3.31 17.15 26.40
C GLU A 295 -2.90 17.97 25.16
N GLU A 296 -1.61 18.02 24.89
CA GLU A 296 -1.11 18.57 23.63
C GLU A 296 -1.52 17.66 22.49
N ILE A 297 -2.42 18.15 21.62
CA ILE A 297 -2.74 17.49 20.36
C ILE A 297 -1.49 17.59 19.49
N LYS A 298 -0.80 16.48 19.29
CA LYS A 298 0.30 16.42 18.32
C LYS A 298 -0.31 16.62 16.93
N PRO A 299 0.14 17.64 16.17
CA PRO A 299 -0.35 17.83 14.81
C PRO A 299 0.05 16.63 13.97
N SER A 300 -0.84 16.10 13.13
CA SER A 300 -0.53 14.95 12.26
C SER A 300 0.80 15.14 11.52
N SER A 301 1.60 14.09 11.40
CA SER A 301 2.84 14.10 10.60
C SER A 301 2.57 14.33 9.11
N ARG A 302 1.31 14.19 8.69
CA ARG A 302 0.83 14.41 7.31
C ARG A 302 0.58 15.89 7.04
N LYS A 303 1.64 16.69 7.07
CA LYS A 303 1.56 18.10 6.65
C LYS A 303 1.68 18.17 5.14
N TYR A 304 0.58 18.53 4.47
CA TYR A 304 0.65 18.93 3.07
C TYR A 304 1.27 20.33 3.01
N PRO A 305 2.34 20.54 2.22
CA PRO A 305 2.83 21.88 1.99
C PRO A 305 1.74 22.68 1.28
N GLY A 306 1.26 23.75 1.90
CA GLY A 306 0.36 24.68 1.25
C GLY A 306 1.16 25.50 0.24
N ILE A 307 1.04 25.17 -1.05
CA ILE A 307 1.59 26.00 -2.12
C ILE A 307 0.56 27.07 -2.41
N ILE A 308 0.87 28.33 -2.07
CA ILE A 308 0.01 29.46 -2.36
C ILE A 308 0.63 30.22 -3.55
N PHE A 309 -0.08 30.21 -4.68
CA PHE A 309 0.30 31.02 -5.82
C PHE A 309 -0.33 32.38 -5.66
N THR A 310 0.50 33.41 -5.44
CA THR A 310 0.09 34.81 -5.47
C THR A 310 0.45 35.40 -6.83
N PRO A 311 -0.53 35.82 -7.64
CA PRO A 311 -0.24 36.43 -8.92
C PRO A 311 0.35 37.82 -8.69
N GLU A 312 1.37 38.19 -9.47
CA GLU A 312 1.94 39.56 -9.46
C GLU A 312 0.91 40.62 -9.93
N ARG A 313 -0.01 40.20 -10.80
CA ARG A 313 -1.09 41.01 -11.34
C ARG A 313 -2.38 40.19 -11.42
N GLU A 314 -3.50 40.77 -11.05
CA GLU A 314 -4.80 40.15 -11.27
C GLU A 314 -5.04 39.89 -12.76
N PRO A 315 -5.36 38.63 -13.17
CA PRO A 315 -5.69 38.33 -14.55
C PRO A 315 -7.05 38.95 -14.93
N GLY A 316 -7.22 39.23 -16.20
CA GLY A 316 -8.53 39.61 -16.76
C GLY A 316 -9.53 38.44 -16.70
N ASN A 317 -10.76 38.71 -17.12
CA ASN A 317 -11.81 37.65 -17.10
C ASN A 317 -11.51 36.54 -18.10
N GLN A 318 -10.94 36.83 -19.26
CA GLN A 318 -10.53 35.86 -20.28
C GLN A 318 -9.00 35.71 -20.20
N ILE A 319 -8.53 34.54 -19.87
CA ILE A 319 -7.11 34.22 -19.66
C ILE A 319 -6.49 33.63 -20.93
N LEU A 320 -7.15 32.68 -21.54
CA LEU A 320 -6.67 31.99 -22.72
C LEU A 320 -7.86 31.56 -23.60
N GLU A 321 -7.75 31.83 -24.89
CA GLU A 321 -8.65 31.31 -25.93
C GLU A 321 -7.82 30.49 -26.91
N VAL A 322 -8.22 29.24 -27.12
CA VAL A 322 -7.57 28.32 -28.04
C VAL A 322 -8.58 27.93 -29.11
N SER A 323 -8.25 28.12 -30.39
CA SER A 323 -9.10 27.80 -31.53
C SER A 323 -8.30 27.03 -32.56
N GLY A 324 -8.81 25.87 -32.99
CA GLY A 324 -8.26 25.08 -34.11
C GLY A 324 -6.84 24.54 -33.85
N LEU A 325 -6.41 24.39 -32.60
CA LEU A 325 -5.05 23.95 -32.26
C LEU A 325 -4.84 22.50 -32.69
N SER A 326 -3.79 22.25 -33.50
CA SER A 326 -3.43 20.92 -33.97
C SER A 326 -1.91 20.73 -33.92
N LYS A 327 -1.44 19.54 -33.64
CA LYS A 327 -0.01 19.16 -33.63
C LYS A 327 0.20 17.79 -34.27
N LYS A 328 1.26 17.70 -35.09
CA LYS A 328 1.78 16.44 -35.65
C LYS A 328 3.24 16.27 -35.24
N THR A 329 3.70 15.03 -35.13
CA THR A 329 5.13 14.70 -34.97
C THR A 329 5.85 14.93 -36.30
N GLU A 330 7.20 14.93 -36.26
CA GLU A 330 8.04 15.02 -37.48
C GLU A 330 7.79 13.85 -38.43
N GLU A 331 7.38 12.70 -37.89
CA GLU A 331 7.03 11.48 -38.65
C GLU A 331 5.59 11.52 -39.23
N GLY A 332 4.86 12.62 -39.03
CA GLY A 332 3.52 12.83 -39.59
C GLY A 332 2.37 12.26 -38.74
N VAL A 333 2.63 11.69 -37.60
CA VAL A 333 1.59 11.18 -36.67
C VAL A 333 0.87 12.38 -36.04
N VAL A 334 -0.48 12.40 -36.14
CA VAL A 334 -1.31 13.43 -35.54
C VAL A 334 -1.41 13.16 -34.04
N LEU A 335 -0.92 14.07 -33.21
CA LEU A 335 -1.04 13.99 -31.75
C LEU A 335 -2.42 14.47 -31.27
N PHE A 336 -2.88 15.59 -31.79
CA PHE A 336 -4.22 16.13 -31.56
C PHE A 336 -4.58 17.06 -32.73
N SER A 337 -5.88 17.26 -32.97
CA SER A 337 -6.39 18.11 -34.03
C SER A 337 -7.64 18.86 -33.61
N ASP A 338 -7.77 20.08 -34.08
CA ASP A 338 -8.94 20.96 -33.91
C ASP A 338 -9.40 21.14 -32.46
N VAL A 339 -8.44 21.34 -31.57
CA VAL A 339 -8.71 21.57 -30.12
C VAL A 339 -9.16 23.00 -29.92
N ASN A 340 -10.34 23.18 -29.34
CA ASN A 340 -10.96 24.47 -29.07
C ASN A 340 -11.39 24.52 -27.60
N PHE A 341 -10.94 25.53 -26.84
CA PHE A 341 -11.38 25.77 -25.47
C PHE A 341 -11.04 27.19 -25.00
N ASN A 342 -11.77 27.65 -23.97
CA ASN A 342 -11.53 28.94 -23.30
C ASN A 342 -11.22 28.69 -21.84
N ILE A 343 -10.33 29.50 -21.27
CA ILE A 343 -10.02 29.53 -19.84
C ILE A 343 -10.38 30.91 -19.29
N GLU A 344 -11.25 30.93 -18.28
CA GLU A 344 -11.71 32.12 -17.61
C GLU A 344 -11.08 32.28 -16.21
N LYS A 345 -11.27 33.46 -15.61
CA LYS A 345 -10.75 33.73 -14.26
C LYS A 345 -11.40 32.82 -13.22
N GLY A 346 -10.59 31.99 -12.56
CA GLY A 346 -11.02 31.06 -11.51
C GLY A 346 -11.12 29.59 -11.96
N ASP A 347 -10.97 29.36 -13.27
CA ASP A 347 -10.97 27.99 -13.79
C ASP A 347 -9.75 27.21 -13.31
N LYS A 348 -9.99 25.92 -13.06
CA LYS A 348 -8.94 24.93 -12.76
C LYS A 348 -8.96 23.89 -13.88
N VAL A 349 -7.97 23.98 -14.74
CA VAL A 349 -7.85 23.10 -15.92
C VAL A 349 -6.77 22.05 -15.66
N VAL A 350 -7.11 20.78 -15.90
CA VAL A 350 -6.18 19.65 -15.77
C VAL A 350 -6.04 19.00 -17.13
N PHE A 351 -4.82 18.84 -17.61
CA PHE A 351 -4.51 18.05 -18.79
C PHE A 351 -4.21 16.62 -18.35
N LEU A 352 -5.06 15.68 -18.80
CA LEU A 352 -4.90 14.27 -18.53
C LEU A 352 -4.50 13.55 -19.82
N SER A 353 -3.58 12.62 -19.76
CA SER A 353 -3.30 11.68 -20.84
C SER A 353 -3.65 10.26 -20.39
N LEU A 354 -3.83 9.35 -21.34
CA LEU A 354 -4.08 7.93 -21.00
C LEU A 354 -2.99 7.31 -20.12
N ILE A 355 -1.77 7.83 -20.19
CA ILE A 355 -0.67 7.39 -19.31
C ILE A 355 -0.66 8.09 -17.94
N HIS A 356 -1.49 9.11 -17.72
CA HIS A 356 -1.62 9.83 -16.44
C HIS A 356 -2.97 9.55 -15.75
N ILE A 357 -3.85 8.78 -16.39
CA ILE A 357 -5.12 8.34 -15.83
C ILE A 357 -4.95 6.98 -15.10
N SER A 358 -3.73 6.48 -15.06
CA SER A 358 -3.34 5.28 -14.32
C SER A 358 -2.87 5.63 -12.92
#